data_e1f5efd1f02fbf1938cf21a3ca6f2bd4
#
_entry.id   e1f5efd1f02fbf1938cf21a3ca6f2bd4
#
_cell.length_a   1.000
_cell.length_b   1.000
_cell.length_c   1.000
_cell.angle_alpha   90.00
_cell.angle_beta   90.00
_cell.angle_gamma   90.00
#
_symmetry.space_group_name_H-M   'P 1'
#
loop_
_entity.id
_entity.type
_entity.pdbx_description
1 polymer ?
#
loop_
_entity_poly.entity_id
_entity_poly.type
_entity_poly.pdbx_seq_one_letter_code
_entity_poly.pdbx_strand_id
1 'polypeptide(L)'
;MEVDYLTSLPRRIHLIVDEGAKAGASRPALTDERGIVWSYRRLIDTIEAVAGDLARLGIRPGDRVMVVGENSIGAIVLMYAASRLDAWAVMTSARLGPHELDAIESDCKPRRVFYTHGISAEADAAACRRGAEAEAFTGIEAIKVG
;
A
#
# COMPACT_ATOMS: atom_id res chain seq x y z
N MET A 1 6.30 -8.22 -35.63
CA MET A 1 5.00 -7.93 -34.95
C MET A 1 5.31 -7.02 -33.80
N GLU A 2 5.06 -5.74 -33.97
CA GLU A 2 5.30 -4.73 -32.94
C GLU A 2 4.20 -4.89 -31.89
N VAL A 3 4.57 -5.31 -30.70
CA VAL A 3 3.62 -5.40 -29.58
C VAL A 3 3.39 -3.97 -29.10
N ASP A 4 2.19 -3.45 -29.30
CA ASP A 4 1.80 -2.17 -28.74
C ASP A 4 1.60 -2.35 -27.21
N TYR A 5 2.68 -2.17 -26.47
CA TYR A 5 2.72 -2.33 -25.03
C TYR A 5 1.73 -1.38 -24.32
N LEU A 6 1.43 -0.23 -24.90
CA LEU A 6 0.54 0.76 -24.27
C LEU A 6 -0.92 0.30 -24.27
N THR A 7 -1.35 -0.41 -25.29
CA THR A 7 -2.72 -0.96 -25.33
C THR A 7 -2.88 -2.26 -24.54
N SER A 8 -1.76 -2.94 -24.22
CA SER A 8 -1.76 -4.19 -23.44
C SER A 8 -1.61 -3.98 -21.93
N LEU A 9 -1.28 -2.75 -21.48
CA LEU A 9 -1.13 -2.47 -20.06
C LEU A 9 -2.48 -2.46 -19.33
N PRO A 10 -2.55 -3.05 -18.13
CA PRO A 10 -3.76 -3.00 -17.33
C PRO A 10 -4.08 -1.56 -16.91
N ARG A 11 -5.37 -1.22 -16.89
CA ARG A 11 -5.84 0.12 -16.55
C ARG A 11 -5.62 0.51 -15.08
N ARG A 12 -5.38 -0.47 -14.22
CA ARG A 12 -5.13 -0.30 -12.79
C ARG A 12 -4.01 -1.22 -12.35
N ILE A 13 -3.16 -0.77 -11.46
CA ILE A 13 -1.99 -1.54 -11.01
C ILE A 13 -2.36 -2.85 -10.31
N HIS A 14 -3.48 -2.91 -9.59
CA HIS A 14 -3.91 -4.14 -8.93
C HIS A 14 -4.24 -5.27 -9.92
N LEU A 15 -4.62 -4.94 -11.16
CA LEU A 15 -4.91 -5.95 -12.19
C LEU A 15 -3.67 -6.78 -12.58
N ILE A 16 -2.45 -6.26 -12.32
CA ILE A 16 -1.21 -7.03 -12.53
C ILE A 16 -1.18 -8.26 -11.62
N VAL A 17 -1.62 -8.09 -10.38
CA VAL A 17 -1.69 -9.19 -9.40
C VAL A 17 -2.77 -10.20 -9.79
N ASP A 18 -3.92 -9.70 -10.28
CA ASP A 18 -5.02 -10.54 -10.74
C ASP A 18 -4.61 -11.41 -11.94
N GLU A 19 -3.91 -10.83 -12.91
CA GLU A 19 -3.38 -11.58 -14.06
C GLU A 19 -2.35 -12.63 -13.62
N GLY A 20 -1.47 -12.28 -12.67
CA GLY A 20 -0.54 -13.25 -12.09
C GLY A 20 -1.24 -14.45 -11.44
N ALA A 21 -2.35 -14.20 -10.76
CA ALA A 21 -3.15 -15.25 -10.13
C ALA A 21 -3.89 -16.14 -11.15
N LYS A 22 -4.35 -15.59 -12.27
CA LYS A 22 -4.94 -16.37 -13.36
C LYS A 22 -3.95 -17.38 -13.94
N ALA A 23 -2.67 -17.01 -14.01
CA ALA A 23 -1.60 -17.91 -14.45
C ALA A 23 -1.26 -19.00 -13.41
N GLY A 24 -1.74 -18.86 -12.16
CA GLY A 24 -1.58 -19.85 -11.09
C GLY A 24 -1.61 -19.23 -9.71
N ALA A 25 -2.76 -19.29 -9.04
CA ALA A 25 -2.98 -18.64 -7.74
C ALA A 25 -2.06 -19.13 -6.62
N SER A 26 -1.57 -20.37 -6.70
CA SER A 26 -0.66 -20.96 -5.71
C SER A 26 0.81 -20.62 -5.97
N ARG A 27 1.15 -20.01 -7.11
CA ARG A 27 2.51 -19.62 -7.43
C ARG A 27 3.02 -18.53 -6.47
N PRO A 28 4.34 -18.51 -6.21
CA PRO A 28 4.96 -17.42 -5.49
C PRO A 28 4.71 -16.07 -6.19
N ALA A 29 4.26 -15.08 -5.44
CA ALA A 29 4.10 -13.70 -5.91
C ALA A 29 5.24 -12.82 -5.42
N LEU A 30 5.61 -12.92 -4.15
CA LEU A 30 6.67 -12.16 -3.53
C LEU A 30 7.18 -12.87 -2.26
N THR A 31 8.29 -12.39 -1.74
CA THR A 31 8.86 -12.84 -0.46
C THR A 31 8.97 -11.62 0.45
N ASP A 32 8.54 -11.77 1.70
CA ASP A 32 8.62 -10.70 2.67
C ASP A 32 10.02 -10.54 3.29
N GLU A 33 10.19 -9.54 4.13
CA GLU A 33 11.45 -9.21 4.82
C GLU A 33 11.93 -10.32 5.80
N ARG A 34 11.05 -11.27 6.13
CA ARG A 34 11.35 -12.45 6.97
C ARG A 34 11.67 -13.69 6.15
N GLY A 35 11.66 -13.57 4.82
CA GLY A 35 11.86 -14.69 3.90
C GLY A 35 10.61 -15.56 3.71
N ILE A 36 9.43 -15.12 4.15
CA ILE A 36 8.18 -15.85 3.97
C ILE A 36 7.65 -15.60 2.56
N VAL A 37 7.42 -16.68 1.84
CA VAL A 37 6.87 -16.63 0.48
C VAL A 37 5.36 -16.42 0.54
N TRP A 38 4.89 -15.43 -0.19
CA TRP A 38 3.46 -15.14 -0.40
C TRP A 38 3.04 -15.62 -1.77
N SER A 39 1.98 -16.43 -1.83
CA SER A 39 1.35 -16.80 -3.09
C SER A 39 0.47 -15.64 -3.62
N TYR A 40 0.16 -15.67 -4.93
CA TYR A 40 -0.80 -14.72 -5.51
C TYR A 40 -2.16 -14.76 -4.79
N ARG A 41 -2.65 -15.94 -4.43
CA ARG A 41 -3.91 -16.08 -3.67
C ARG A 41 -3.84 -15.32 -2.36
N ARG A 42 -2.83 -15.59 -1.52
CA ARG A 42 -2.67 -14.93 -0.24
C ARG A 42 -2.57 -13.40 -0.39
N LEU A 43 -1.82 -12.96 -1.40
CA LEU A 43 -1.66 -11.53 -1.68
C LEU A 43 -2.99 -10.88 -2.05
N ILE A 44 -3.78 -11.49 -2.95
CA ILE A 44 -5.09 -10.98 -3.36
C ILE A 44 -6.06 -10.96 -2.20
N ASP A 45 -6.19 -12.06 -1.46
CA ASP A 45 -7.10 -12.16 -0.33
C ASP A 45 -6.80 -11.06 0.73
N THR A 46 -5.50 -10.78 0.96
CA THR A 46 -5.07 -9.71 1.86
C THR A 46 -5.36 -8.33 1.29
N ILE A 47 -5.11 -8.10 0.00
CA ILE A 47 -5.44 -6.83 -0.68
C ILE A 47 -6.94 -6.53 -0.57
N GLU A 48 -7.80 -7.52 -0.81
CA GLU A 48 -9.26 -7.35 -0.72
C GLU A 48 -9.70 -7.01 0.71
N ALA A 49 -9.15 -7.71 1.71
CA ALA A 49 -9.46 -7.44 3.11
C ALA A 49 -9.05 -6.00 3.50
N VAL A 50 -7.82 -5.60 3.14
CA VAL A 50 -7.30 -4.25 3.44
C VAL A 50 -8.07 -3.18 2.65
N ALA A 51 -8.50 -3.45 1.43
CA ALA A 51 -9.38 -2.53 0.69
C ALA A 51 -10.70 -2.28 1.44
N GLY A 52 -11.28 -3.33 2.04
CA GLY A 52 -12.43 -3.20 2.93
C GLY A 52 -12.13 -2.32 4.15
N ASP A 53 -10.94 -2.49 4.76
CA ASP A 53 -10.49 -1.69 5.89
C ASP A 53 -10.32 -0.21 5.49
N LEU A 54 -9.68 0.08 4.35
CA LEU A 54 -9.55 1.43 3.82
C LEU A 54 -10.91 2.09 3.55
N ALA A 55 -11.86 1.34 3.00
CA ALA A 55 -13.21 1.85 2.76
C ALA A 55 -13.93 2.22 4.07
N ARG A 56 -13.73 1.44 5.15
CA ARG A 56 -14.24 1.76 6.50
C ARG A 56 -13.60 3.03 7.07
N LEU A 57 -12.32 3.28 6.79
CA LEU A 57 -11.60 4.51 7.14
C LEU A 57 -12.00 5.72 6.29
N GLY A 58 -12.94 5.56 5.38
CA GLY A 58 -13.53 6.63 4.58
C GLY A 58 -12.80 6.92 3.27
N ILE A 59 -11.91 6.05 2.80
CA ILE A 59 -11.27 6.18 1.48
C ILE A 59 -12.31 5.94 0.38
N ARG A 60 -12.31 6.81 -0.62
CA ARG A 60 -13.26 6.81 -1.75
C ARG A 60 -12.51 6.92 -3.07
N PRO A 61 -13.15 6.57 -4.21
CA PRO A 61 -12.57 6.80 -5.53
C PRO A 61 -12.10 8.25 -5.71
N GLY A 62 -10.89 8.41 -6.24
CA GLY A 62 -10.25 9.70 -6.44
C GLY A 62 -9.50 10.27 -5.23
N ASP A 63 -9.66 9.68 -4.04
CA ASP A 63 -8.87 10.06 -2.88
C ASP A 63 -7.38 9.70 -3.08
N ARG A 64 -6.53 10.42 -2.36
CA ARG A 64 -5.11 10.08 -2.21
C ARG A 64 -4.87 9.52 -0.81
N VAL A 65 -4.08 8.46 -0.76
CA VAL A 65 -3.56 7.89 0.49
C VAL A 65 -2.04 7.98 0.46
N MET A 66 -1.45 8.56 1.47
CA MET A 66 0.00 8.63 1.60
C MET A 66 0.49 7.46 2.45
N VAL A 67 1.51 6.76 1.98
CA VAL A 67 2.13 5.65 2.71
C VAL A 67 3.56 6.03 3.02
N VAL A 68 3.87 6.18 4.30
CA VAL A 68 5.22 6.50 4.81
C VAL A 68 5.84 5.24 5.38
N GLY A 69 6.88 4.74 4.74
CA GLY A 69 7.48 3.48 5.16
C GLY A 69 8.70 3.06 4.37
N GLU A 70 9.17 1.88 4.70
CA GLU A 70 10.16 1.14 3.93
C GLU A 70 9.45 0.08 3.06
N ASN A 71 10.23 -0.56 2.19
CA ASN A 71 9.72 -1.67 1.38
C ASN A 71 9.24 -2.81 2.28
N SER A 72 7.94 -3.07 2.24
CA SER A 72 7.30 -4.09 3.09
C SER A 72 6.05 -4.65 2.44
N ILE A 73 5.58 -5.76 2.97
CA ILE A 73 4.29 -6.33 2.56
C ILE A 73 3.16 -5.34 2.81
N GLY A 74 3.14 -4.67 3.97
CA GLY A 74 2.11 -3.68 4.30
C GLY A 74 2.06 -2.53 3.30
N ALA A 75 3.22 -1.99 2.92
CA ALA A 75 3.29 -0.93 1.92
C ALA A 75 2.77 -1.39 0.54
N ILE A 76 3.15 -2.59 0.10
CA ILE A 76 2.68 -3.18 -1.17
C ILE A 76 1.17 -3.42 -1.13
N VAL A 77 0.67 -4.01 -0.05
CA VAL A 77 -0.77 -4.29 0.10
C VAL A 77 -1.58 -3.01 0.14
N LEU A 78 -1.15 -1.98 0.90
CA LEU A 78 -1.82 -0.67 0.94
C LEU A 78 -1.89 -0.02 -0.46
N MET A 79 -0.80 -0.10 -1.23
CA MET A 79 -0.77 0.43 -2.61
C MET A 79 -1.81 -0.26 -3.51
N TYR A 80 -1.86 -1.58 -3.49
CA TYR A 80 -2.83 -2.32 -4.30
C TYR A 80 -4.26 -2.19 -3.78
N ALA A 81 -4.46 -2.15 -2.47
CA ALA A 81 -5.76 -1.93 -1.85
C ALA A 81 -6.34 -0.55 -2.19
N ALA A 82 -5.52 0.50 -2.16
CA ALA A 82 -5.94 1.82 -2.64
C ALA A 82 -6.37 1.77 -4.11
N SER A 83 -5.61 1.08 -4.96
CA SER A 83 -5.95 0.89 -6.37
C SER A 83 -7.27 0.13 -6.58
N ARG A 84 -7.62 -0.82 -5.69
CA ARG A 84 -8.94 -1.50 -5.69
C ARG A 84 -10.09 -0.55 -5.49
N LEU A 85 -9.89 0.51 -4.73
CA LEU A 85 -10.89 1.53 -4.44
C LEU A 85 -10.88 2.70 -5.44
N ASP A 86 -10.13 2.61 -6.54
CA ASP A 86 -9.86 3.73 -7.45
C ASP A 86 -9.26 4.96 -6.76
N ALA A 87 -8.56 4.75 -5.65
CA ALA A 87 -7.77 5.76 -4.94
C ALA A 87 -6.30 5.72 -5.40
N TRP A 88 -5.57 6.78 -5.10
CA TRP A 88 -4.17 6.95 -5.49
C TRP A 88 -3.25 6.75 -4.30
N ALA A 89 -2.31 5.83 -4.38
CA ALA A 89 -1.28 5.67 -3.38
C ALA A 89 -0.08 6.58 -3.66
N VAL A 90 0.28 7.40 -2.68
CA VAL A 90 1.49 8.24 -2.68
C VAL A 90 2.51 7.55 -1.79
N MET A 91 3.44 6.82 -2.41
CA MET A 91 4.46 6.04 -1.70
C MET A 91 5.64 6.93 -1.34
N THR A 92 5.97 7.02 -0.06
CA THR A 92 7.07 7.88 0.43
C THR A 92 8.00 7.10 1.35
N SER A 93 9.30 7.40 1.27
CA SER A 93 10.27 6.81 2.18
C SER A 93 10.15 7.39 3.59
N ALA A 94 10.21 6.52 4.59
CA ALA A 94 10.27 6.94 5.99
C ALA A 94 11.57 7.69 6.36
N ARG A 95 12.60 7.63 5.50
CA ARG A 95 13.89 8.32 5.68
C ARG A 95 13.86 9.79 5.30
N LEU A 96 12.77 10.25 4.67
CA LEU A 96 12.59 11.66 4.38
C LEU A 96 12.48 12.46 5.69
N GLY A 97 13.06 13.65 5.69
CA GLY A 97 12.95 14.57 6.82
C GLY A 97 11.52 15.09 7.02
N PRO A 98 11.20 15.62 8.22
CA PRO A 98 9.88 16.16 8.51
C PRO A 98 9.39 17.19 7.49
N HIS A 99 10.25 18.12 7.07
CA HIS A 99 9.90 19.15 6.08
C HIS A 99 9.57 18.58 4.69
N GLU A 100 10.28 17.52 4.29
CA GLU A 100 10.02 16.86 3.01
C GLU A 100 8.68 16.13 3.04
N LEU A 101 8.38 15.41 4.14
CA LEU A 101 7.09 14.75 4.33
C LEU A 101 5.95 15.77 4.39
N ASP A 102 6.15 16.90 5.08
CA ASP A 102 5.17 18.00 5.15
C ASP A 102 4.89 18.60 3.76
N ALA A 103 5.93 18.79 2.95
CA ALA A 103 5.80 19.32 1.60
C ALA A 103 4.99 18.35 0.70
N ILE A 104 5.31 17.06 0.73
CA ILE A 104 4.59 16.03 -0.04
C ILE A 104 3.14 15.95 0.40
N GLU A 105 2.88 15.94 1.71
CA GLU A 105 1.52 15.89 2.25
C GLU A 105 0.71 17.12 1.86
N SER A 106 1.30 18.31 1.93
CA SER A 106 0.68 19.57 1.51
C SER A 106 0.33 19.58 0.02
N ASP A 107 1.19 18.99 -0.82
CA ASP A 107 0.98 18.92 -2.27
C ASP A 107 -0.10 17.89 -2.63
N CYS A 108 0.02 16.67 -2.13
CA CYS A 108 -0.90 15.59 -2.49
C CYS A 108 -2.23 15.63 -1.72
N LYS A 109 -2.29 16.32 -0.57
CA LYS A 109 -3.50 16.45 0.28
C LYS A 109 -4.20 15.10 0.50
N PRO A 110 -3.53 14.13 1.13
CA PRO A 110 -4.07 12.79 1.27
C PRO A 110 -5.28 12.78 2.19
N ARG A 111 -6.23 11.88 1.93
CA ARG A 111 -7.37 11.62 2.81
C ARG A 111 -6.92 11.01 4.13
N ARG A 112 -5.87 10.17 4.08
CA ARG A 112 -5.23 9.51 5.22
C ARG A 112 -3.74 9.33 4.95
N VAL A 113 -2.96 9.29 6.01
CA VAL A 113 -1.53 8.93 5.99
C VAL A 113 -1.34 7.63 6.76
N PHE A 114 -0.68 6.66 6.16
CA PHE A 114 -0.41 5.34 6.73
C PHE A 114 1.08 5.19 6.98
N TYR A 115 1.45 4.73 8.18
CA TYR A 115 2.84 4.55 8.59
C TYR A 115 3.11 3.09 8.87
N THR A 116 4.04 2.47 8.12
CA THR A 116 4.43 1.06 8.30
C THR A 116 5.39 0.90 9.49
N HIS A 117 4.94 1.31 10.68
CA HIS A 117 5.76 1.44 11.86
C HIS A 117 6.28 0.09 12.40
N GLY A 118 5.62 -1.00 12.09
CA GLY A 118 6.01 -2.33 12.61
C GLY A 118 7.37 -2.84 12.11
N ILE A 119 7.91 -2.22 11.07
CA ILE A 119 9.18 -2.60 10.44
C ILE A 119 10.17 -1.45 10.25
N SER A 120 9.77 -0.23 10.57
CA SER A 120 10.59 0.98 10.37
C SER A 120 10.49 1.89 11.59
N ALA A 121 11.61 2.06 12.29
CA ALA A 121 11.72 3.00 13.40
C ALA A 121 11.51 4.45 12.94
N GLU A 122 11.93 4.78 11.71
CA GLU A 122 11.75 6.08 11.11
C GLU A 122 10.27 6.35 10.82
N ALA A 123 9.53 5.35 10.32
CA ALA A 123 8.09 5.45 10.13
C ALA A 123 7.35 5.60 11.46
N ASP A 124 7.78 4.89 12.50
CA ASP A 124 7.22 5.05 13.85
C ASP A 124 7.46 6.45 14.40
N ALA A 125 8.67 6.98 14.28
CA ALA A 125 9.01 8.33 14.70
C ALA A 125 8.18 9.39 13.94
N ALA A 126 7.98 9.21 12.63
CA ALA A 126 7.13 10.08 11.83
C ALA A 126 5.66 10.02 12.28
N ALA A 127 5.13 8.82 12.52
CA ALA A 127 3.78 8.60 13.03
C ALA A 127 3.57 9.28 14.39
N CYS A 128 4.52 9.11 15.33
CA CYS A 128 4.46 9.71 16.66
C CYS A 128 4.44 11.25 16.59
N ARG A 129 5.25 11.85 15.73
CA ARG A 129 5.25 13.32 15.52
C ARG A 129 3.89 13.86 15.05
N ARG A 130 3.13 13.03 14.30
CA ARG A 130 1.84 13.38 13.73
C ARG A 130 0.65 12.98 14.62
N GLY A 131 0.90 12.35 15.76
CA GLY A 131 -0.17 11.83 16.62
C GLY A 131 -0.97 10.73 15.96
N ALA A 132 -0.37 9.98 15.04
CA ALA A 132 -1.02 8.88 14.36
C ALA A 132 -1.29 7.71 15.32
N GLU A 133 -2.47 7.13 15.22
CA GLU A 133 -2.92 6.06 16.10
C GLU A 133 -2.76 4.68 15.44
N ALA A 134 -2.53 3.66 16.27
CA ALA A 134 -2.42 2.29 15.79
C ALA A 134 -3.78 1.79 15.28
N GLU A 135 -3.79 1.24 14.08
CA GLU A 135 -4.95 0.65 13.45
C GLU A 135 -4.62 -0.79 13.03
N ALA A 136 -5.54 -1.71 13.32
CA ALA A 136 -5.39 -3.10 12.95
C ALA A 136 -5.92 -3.35 11.54
N PHE A 137 -5.06 -3.87 10.68
CA PHE A 137 -5.41 -4.29 9.33
C PHE A 137 -5.36 -5.80 9.19
N THR A 138 -6.26 -6.34 8.40
CA THR A 138 -6.36 -7.78 8.20
C THR A 138 -5.16 -8.31 7.41
N GLY A 139 -4.34 -9.15 8.05
CA GLY A 139 -3.30 -9.93 7.38
C GLY A 139 -1.98 -9.21 7.09
N ILE A 140 -1.82 -7.97 7.51
CA ILE A 140 -0.55 -7.25 7.45
C ILE A 140 -0.07 -6.80 8.84
N GLU A 141 1.17 -6.35 8.90
CA GLU A 141 1.77 -5.82 10.14
C GLU A 141 1.04 -4.57 10.65
N ALA A 142 1.36 -4.19 11.88
CA ALA A 142 0.78 -3.03 12.52
C ALA A 142 1.08 -1.73 11.73
N ILE A 143 0.03 -0.96 11.49
CA ILE A 143 0.04 0.33 10.79
C ILE A 143 -0.48 1.40 11.75
N LYS A 144 0.11 2.60 11.72
CA LYS A 144 -0.46 3.79 12.35
C LYS A 144 -1.12 4.67 11.28
N VAL A 145 -2.22 5.31 11.63
CA VAL A 145 -3.02 6.13 10.73
C VAL A 145 -3.19 7.53 11.30
N GLY A 146 -2.92 8.53 10.46
CA GLY A 146 -3.12 9.94 10.74
C GLY A 146 -4.10 10.61 9.77
#